data_993cc585ec282b1948dc0cb9f6ddce78
#
_entry.id   993cc585ec282b1948dc0cb9f6ddce78
#
_cell.length_a   1.000
_cell.length_b   1.000
_cell.length_c   1.000
_cell.angle_alpha   90.00
_cell.angle_beta   90.00
_cell.angle_gamma   90.00
#
_symmetry.space_group_name_H-M   'P 1'
#
loop_
_entity.id
_entity.type
_entity.pdbx_description
1 polymer ?
#
loop_
_entity_poly.entity_id
_entity_poly.type
_entity_poly.pdbx_seq_one_letter_code
_entity_poly.pdbx_strand_id
1 'polypeptide(L)'
;MINKIKGLLDEVRKLEADSIEELEALRIKYLSKKGSISTLMNDFRIVAAEEKREVGKHLNELKELAQNKINELKEKFESQSSSDNTYDLTRTSYPVSLGTRHPLSIVKKEICDIFARLGFSIAEGPEIEDDWHVFSSLNFAEDHPARDMQDTFFIQHQPDILLRTHTSSVQTRVMERQQPPIRIICPGRVYRNEAISYRAHCFFHQVEALYIDKDVSFADLKQVLLYFAKELFGEDTKIRLRPSYFPFTEPSAEMDISCNICGGKGCPFCKHTGWVEILGCGMVDPNVLDNCGIDSTTYSGYALGMGIERITNLKYRIKDLRLFSENDKRFLQQFQAAH
;
A
#
# COMPACT_ATOMS: atom_id res chain seq x y z
N MET A 1 6.58 72.99 -36.19
CA MET A 1 7.06 71.63 -35.93
C MET A 1 6.53 71.11 -34.60
N ILE A 2 6.56 71.82 -33.51
CA ILE A 2 6.11 71.44 -32.17
C ILE A 2 4.67 70.88 -32.15
N ASN A 3 3.72 71.53 -32.85
CA ASN A 3 2.34 71.04 -32.90
C ASN A 3 2.18 69.66 -33.55
N LYS A 4 3.00 69.32 -34.56
CA LYS A 4 3.02 67.98 -35.16
C LYS A 4 3.58 66.96 -34.20
N ILE A 5 4.60 67.31 -33.44
CA ILE A 5 5.20 66.40 -32.43
C ILE A 5 4.22 66.13 -31.29
N LYS A 6 3.53 67.18 -30.80
CA LYS A 6 2.50 67.02 -29.76
C LYS A 6 1.33 66.14 -30.20
N GLY A 7 0.87 66.31 -31.45
CA GLY A 7 -0.17 65.42 -32.00
C GLY A 7 0.28 63.95 -32.06
N LEU A 8 1.54 63.71 -32.49
CA LEU A 8 2.07 62.33 -32.52
C LEU A 8 2.33 61.76 -31.12
N LEU A 9 2.69 62.59 -30.12
CA LEU A 9 2.80 62.16 -28.72
C LEU A 9 1.43 61.65 -28.22
N ASP A 10 0.33 62.36 -28.52
CA ASP A 10 -1.01 61.96 -28.11
C ASP A 10 -1.49 60.69 -28.84
N GLU A 11 -1.12 60.53 -30.12
CA GLU A 11 -1.38 59.30 -30.86
C GLU A 11 -0.62 58.11 -30.27
N VAL A 12 0.68 58.28 -30.00
CA VAL A 12 1.53 57.19 -29.44
C VAL A 12 1.07 56.76 -28.05
N ARG A 13 0.58 57.70 -27.21
CA ARG A 13 0.03 57.38 -25.89
C ARG A 13 -1.20 56.46 -25.96
N LYS A 14 -1.99 56.59 -27.01
CA LYS A 14 -3.24 55.82 -27.22
C LYS A 14 -3.05 54.58 -28.08
N LEU A 15 -1.81 54.20 -28.41
CA LEU A 15 -1.55 53.00 -29.22
C LEU A 15 -2.00 51.74 -28.50
N GLU A 16 -2.81 50.99 -29.15
CA GLU A 16 -3.25 49.65 -28.81
C GLU A 16 -3.01 48.73 -30.01
N ALA A 17 -2.82 47.47 -29.78
CA ALA A 17 -2.69 46.44 -30.81
C ALA A 17 -3.39 45.20 -30.33
N ASP A 18 -4.20 44.59 -31.19
CA ASP A 18 -4.95 43.36 -30.90
C ASP A 18 -4.26 42.12 -31.48
N SER A 19 -3.19 42.32 -32.27
CA SER A 19 -2.40 41.23 -32.84
C SER A 19 -0.92 41.59 -32.97
N ILE A 20 -0.06 40.56 -33.06
CA ILE A 20 1.37 40.73 -33.30
C ILE A 20 1.65 41.41 -34.65
N GLU A 21 0.81 41.14 -35.65
CA GLU A 21 0.92 41.73 -36.97
C GLU A 21 0.61 43.25 -36.94
N GLU A 22 -0.39 43.66 -36.18
CA GLU A 22 -0.70 45.07 -35.95
C GLU A 22 0.41 45.77 -35.16
N LEU A 23 0.97 45.12 -34.13
CA LEU A 23 2.11 45.65 -33.38
C LEU A 23 3.31 45.93 -34.30
N GLU A 24 3.60 45.01 -35.22
CA GLU A 24 4.71 45.16 -36.16
C GLU A 24 4.41 46.29 -37.19
N ALA A 25 3.17 46.42 -37.65
CA ALA A 25 2.76 47.50 -38.48
C ALA A 25 2.93 48.87 -37.79
N LEU A 26 2.59 48.98 -36.49
CA LEU A 26 2.79 50.19 -35.68
C LEU A 26 4.29 50.48 -35.49
N ARG A 27 5.11 49.47 -35.24
CA ARG A 27 6.57 49.60 -35.13
C ARG A 27 7.16 50.19 -36.42
N ILE A 28 6.73 49.68 -37.60
CA ILE A 28 7.17 50.15 -38.89
C ILE A 28 6.71 51.59 -39.12
N LYS A 29 5.47 51.91 -38.79
CA LYS A 29 4.89 53.24 -38.97
C LYS A 29 5.63 54.34 -38.20
N TYR A 30 6.03 54.05 -36.95
CA TYR A 30 6.63 55.06 -36.09
C TYR A 30 8.16 55.00 -36.01
N LEU A 31 8.76 53.82 -35.91
CA LEU A 31 10.17 53.62 -35.58
C LEU A 31 11.08 53.19 -36.76
N SER A 32 10.51 52.86 -37.92
CA SER A 32 11.32 52.49 -39.09
C SER A 32 12.13 53.65 -39.66
N LYS A 33 13.12 53.33 -40.54
CA LYS A 33 13.91 54.35 -41.23
C LYS A 33 13.09 55.34 -42.06
N LYS A 34 11.92 54.93 -42.52
CA LYS A 34 10.93 55.74 -43.27
C LYS A 34 9.73 56.10 -42.39
N GLY A 35 9.75 55.82 -41.11
CA GLY A 35 8.68 56.10 -40.18
C GLY A 35 8.54 57.56 -39.80
N SER A 36 7.38 57.91 -39.22
CA SER A 36 7.01 59.28 -38.89
C SER A 36 8.04 59.99 -38.01
N ILE A 37 8.67 59.26 -37.03
CA ILE A 37 9.67 59.82 -36.14
C ILE A 37 11.00 60.08 -36.87
N SER A 38 11.40 59.18 -37.77
CA SER A 38 12.63 59.35 -38.57
C SER A 38 12.49 60.49 -39.55
N THR A 39 11.32 60.69 -40.13
CA THR A 39 11.01 61.81 -41.04
C THR A 39 11.11 63.12 -40.26
N LEU A 40 10.53 63.21 -39.04
CA LEU A 40 10.63 64.38 -38.20
C LEU A 40 12.07 64.68 -37.73
N MET A 41 12.88 63.67 -37.53
CA MET A 41 14.32 63.81 -37.22
C MET A 41 15.10 64.37 -38.41
N ASN A 42 14.75 64.05 -39.61
CA ASN A 42 15.32 64.65 -40.81
C ASN A 42 14.92 66.15 -40.97
N ASP A 43 13.63 66.45 -40.75
CA ASP A 43 13.09 67.82 -40.80
C ASP A 43 13.67 68.71 -39.69
N PHE A 44 14.06 68.11 -38.55
CA PHE A 44 14.75 68.80 -37.42
C PHE A 44 16.08 69.46 -37.81
N ARG A 45 16.73 68.98 -38.88
CA ARG A 45 17.99 69.52 -39.36
C ARG A 45 17.80 70.96 -39.93
N ILE A 46 16.61 71.30 -40.42
CA ILE A 46 16.28 72.56 -41.10
C ILE A 46 15.69 73.57 -40.09
N VAL A 47 15.47 73.23 -38.81
CA VAL A 47 14.88 74.09 -37.78
C VAL A 47 15.85 75.20 -37.37
N ALA A 48 15.32 76.45 -37.15
CA ALA A 48 16.07 77.60 -36.69
C ALA A 48 16.79 77.31 -35.30
N ALA A 49 17.97 77.95 -35.13
CA ALA A 49 18.81 77.60 -33.94
C ALA A 49 18.12 77.89 -32.60
N GLU A 50 17.22 78.88 -32.56
CA GLU A 50 16.49 79.28 -31.36
C GLU A 50 15.46 78.25 -30.89
N GLU A 51 14.80 77.51 -31.80
CA GLU A 51 13.79 76.50 -31.50
C GLU A 51 14.38 75.08 -31.36
N LYS A 52 15.64 74.89 -31.80
CA LYS A 52 16.27 73.54 -31.79
C LYS A 52 16.27 72.86 -30.42
N ARG A 53 16.48 73.61 -29.37
CA ARG A 53 16.55 73.03 -28.03
C ARG A 53 15.19 72.48 -27.57
N GLU A 54 14.09 73.18 -27.85
CA GLU A 54 12.75 72.77 -27.43
C GLU A 54 12.21 71.64 -28.31
N VAL A 55 12.37 71.78 -29.63
CA VAL A 55 11.99 70.78 -30.60
C VAL A 55 12.76 69.47 -30.39
N GLY A 56 14.05 69.55 -30.11
CA GLY A 56 14.88 68.36 -29.82
C GLY A 56 14.45 67.60 -28.56
N LYS A 57 14.06 68.36 -27.52
CA LYS A 57 13.54 67.73 -26.28
C LYS A 57 12.25 66.95 -26.54
N HIS A 58 11.27 67.53 -27.23
CA HIS A 58 10.01 66.85 -27.54
C HIS A 58 10.18 65.72 -28.55
N LEU A 59 11.13 65.79 -29.46
CA LEU A 59 11.40 64.73 -30.42
C LEU A 59 12.06 63.50 -29.74
N ASN A 60 12.95 63.73 -28.78
CA ASN A 60 13.49 62.63 -27.98
C ASN A 60 12.43 62.00 -27.10
N GLU A 61 11.57 62.84 -26.45
CA GLU A 61 10.44 62.34 -25.67
C GLU A 61 9.49 61.46 -26.51
N LEU A 62 9.16 61.87 -27.74
CA LEU A 62 8.34 61.11 -28.66
C LEU A 62 8.98 59.77 -29.04
N LYS A 63 10.30 59.75 -29.30
CA LYS A 63 11.02 58.54 -29.65
C LYS A 63 11.04 57.54 -28.48
N GLU A 64 11.35 58.04 -27.29
CA GLU A 64 11.38 57.20 -26.07
C GLU A 64 9.97 56.64 -25.75
N LEU A 65 8.93 57.49 -25.83
CA LEU A 65 7.57 57.07 -25.59
C LEU A 65 7.11 56.01 -26.59
N ALA A 66 7.41 56.18 -27.89
CA ALA A 66 7.06 55.18 -28.92
C ALA A 66 7.77 53.87 -28.73
N GLN A 67 9.08 53.91 -28.36
CA GLN A 67 9.86 52.71 -28.10
C GLN A 67 9.33 51.95 -26.87
N ASN A 68 9.05 52.68 -25.78
CA ASN A 68 8.54 52.09 -24.56
C ASN A 68 7.15 51.48 -24.74
N LYS A 69 6.26 52.16 -25.48
CA LYS A 69 4.91 51.68 -25.74
C LYS A 69 4.88 50.42 -26.59
N ILE A 70 5.74 50.36 -27.61
CA ILE A 70 5.88 49.15 -28.46
C ILE A 70 6.46 48.00 -27.68
N ASN A 71 7.45 48.22 -26.79
CA ASN A 71 8.01 47.19 -25.92
C ASN A 71 6.98 46.70 -24.92
N GLU A 72 6.20 47.57 -24.28
CA GLU A 72 5.12 47.21 -23.36
C GLU A 72 4.08 46.29 -24.03
N LEU A 73 3.64 46.65 -25.24
CA LEU A 73 2.72 45.82 -26.00
C LEU A 73 3.33 44.48 -26.42
N LYS A 74 4.62 44.46 -26.76
CA LYS A 74 5.35 43.22 -27.09
C LYS A 74 5.44 42.26 -25.87
N GLU A 75 5.82 42.79 -24.71
CA GLU A 75 5.86 41.99 -23.47
C GLU A 75 4.48 41.45 -23.11
N LYS A 76 3.42 42.18 -23.37
CA LYS A 76 2.03 41.76 -23.16
C LYS A 76 1.65 40.56 -24.02
N PHE A 77 2.06 40.52 -25.28
CA PHE A 77 1.85 39.37 -26.16
C PHE A 77 2.75 38.20 -25.83
N GLU A 78 4.01 38.44 -25.43
CA GLU A 78 4.93 37.39 -25.01
C GLU A 78 4.47 36.72 -23.70
N SER A 79 3.93 37.47 -22.74
CA SER A 79 3.37 36.91 -21.51
C SER A 79 2.08 36.12 -21.72
N GLN A 80 1.24 36.50 -22.71
CA GLN A 80 0.06 35.74 -23.09
C GLN A 80 0.41 34.42 -23.81
N SER A 81 1.46 34.43 -24.64
CA SER A 81 1.90 33.23 -25.36
C SER A 81 2.64 32.22 -24.46
N SER A 82 3.21 32.65 -23.33
CA SER A 82 3.87 31.76 -22.38
C SER A 82 2.92 31.00 -21.44
N SER A 83 1.62 31.35 -21.41
CA SER A 83 0.61 30.65 -20.60
C SER A 83 -0.05 29.46 -21.32
N ASP A 84 0.15 29.29 -22.59
CA ASP A 84 -0.32 28.12 -23.35
C ASP A 84 0.76 26.99 -23.33
N ASN A 85 1.05 26.47 -22.15
CA ASN A 85 1.55 25.11 -22.03
C ASN A 85 0.39 24.17 -22.36
N THR A 86 -0.06 24.17 -23.59
CA THR A 86 -1.00 23.17 -24.10
C THR A 86 -0.28 21.83 -24.08
N TYR A 87 -0.53 21.05 -22.99
CA TYR A 87 -0.15 19.65 -22.98
C TYR A 87 -0.76 19.01 -24.22
N ASP A 88 0.08 18.40 -25.04
CA ASP A 88 -0.38 17.63 -26.19
C ASP A 88 -1.18 16.41 -25.69
N LEU A 89 -2.49 16.56 -25.56
CA LEU A 89 -3.40 15.53 -25.12
C LEU A 89 -3.55 14.37 -26.11
N THR A 90 -2.99 14.50 -27.33
CA THR A 90 -2.95 13.41 -28.31
C THR A 90 -1.76 12.48 -28.08
N ARG A 91 -0.82 12.89 -27.25
CA ARG A 91 0.35 12.09 -26.89
C ARG A 91 -0.09 10.89 -26.07
N THR A 92 0.23 9.68 -26.54
CA THR A 92 -0.01 8.46 -25.76
C THR A 92 0.70 8.56 -24.41
N SER A 93 -0.01 8.28 -23.32
CA SER A 93 0.59 8.22 -22.00
C SER A 93 1.72 7.20 -22.01
N TYR A 94 2.85 7.54 -21.38
CA TYR A 94 3.91 6.56 -21.19
C TYR A 94 3.36 5.42 -20.32
N PRO A 95 3.38 4.17 -20.81
CA PRO A 95 2.82 3.06 -20.04
C PRO A 95 3.65 2.85 -18.76
N VAL A 96 3.13 3.36 -17.65
CA VAL A 96 3.69 3.07 -16.32
C VAL A 96 3.17 1.70 -15.94
N SER A 97 4.05 0.71 -15.88
CA SER A 97 3.69 -0.61 -15.38
C SER A 97 3.38 -0.50 -13.88
N LEU A 98 2.13 -0.78 -13.51
CA LEU A 98 1.74 -0.87 -12.11
C LEU A 98 2.48 -2.04 -11.46
N GLY A 99 2.97 -1.84 -10.24
CA GLY A 99 3.51 -2.91 -9.40
C GLY A 99 2.41 -3.91 -9.00
N THR A 100 2.82 -5.04 -8.43
CA THR A 100 1.92 -6.05 -7.88
C THR A 100 2.09 -6.16 -6.38
N ARG A 101 1.03 -6.52 -5.68
CA ARG A 101 1.14 -6.97 -4.30
C ARG A 101 1.54 -8.43 -4.27
N HIS A 102 2.38 -8.82 -3.31
CA HIS A 102 2.71 -10.22 -3.11
C HIS A 102 1.46 -11.02 -2.72
N PRO A 103 1.21 -12.22 -3.28
CA PRO A 103 -0.02 -12.98 -3.02
C PRO A 103 -0.23 -13.31 -1.54
N LEU A 104 0.83 -13.57 -0.77
CA LEU A 104 0.72 -13.75 0.68
C LEU A 104 0.22 -12.48 1.39
N SER A 105 0.65 -11.29 0.94
CA SER A 105 0.18 -10.03 1.52
C SER A 105 -1.29 -9.76 1.22
N ILE A 106 -1.76 -10.16 0.03
CA ILE A 106 -3.18 -10.06 -0.36
C ILE A 106 -4.02 -10.95 0.55
N VAL A 107 -3.65 -12.24 0.66
CA VAL A 107 -4.40 -13.22 1.48
C VAL A 107 -4.31 -12.88 2.98
N LYS A 108 -3.15 -12.45 3.48
CA LYS A 108 -3.01 -11.98 4.86
C LYS A 108 -3.99 -10.84 5.16
N LYS A 109 -4.03 -9.84 4.26
CA LYS A 109 -4.95 -8.70 4.44
C LYS A 109 -6.40 -9.16 4.46
N GLU A 110 -6.81 -10.02 3.54
CA GLU A 110 -8.17 -10.55 3.46
C GLU A 110 -8.56 -11.32 4.74
N ILE A 111 -7.67 -12.17 5.26
CA ILE A 111 -7.88 -12.86 6.55
C ILE A 111 -8.05 -11.84 7.67
N CYS A 112 -7.16 -10.85 7.76
CA CYS A 112 -7.24 -9.81 8.80
C CYS A 112 -8.54 -9.01 8.69
N ASP A 113 -8.98 -8.65 7.49
CA ASP A 113 -10.24 -7.92 7.25
C ASP A 113 -11.48 -8.75 7.67
N ILE A 114 -11.47 -10.07 7.45
CA ILE A 114 -12.54 -10.97 7.91
C ILE A 114 -12.63 -10.97 9.44
N PHE A 115 -11.52 -11.15 10.13
CA PHE A 115 -11.49 -11.16 11.60
C PHE A 115 -11.77 -9.78 12.20
N ALA A 116 -11.35 -8.68 11.54
CA ALA A 116 -11.68 -7.33 11.98
C ALA A 116 -13.20 -7.08 12.00
N ARG A 117 -13.96 -7.61 11.01
CA ARG A 117 -15.42 -7.55 11.00
C ARG A 117 -16.07 -8.34 12.16
N LEU A 118 -15.36 -9.32 12.69
CA LEU A 118 -15.78 -10.07 13.90
C LEU A 118 -15.33 -9.39 15.20
N GLY A 119 -14.70 -8.21 15.13
CA GLY A 119 -14.23 -7.44 16.28
C GLY A 119 -12.88 -7.87 16.85
N PHE A 120 -12.08 -8.62 16.09
CA PHE A 120 -10.71 -8.93 16.47
C PHE A 120 -9.76 -7.78 16.16
N SER A 121 -8.85 -7.48 17.08
CA SER A 121 -7.74 -6.55 16.89
C SER A 121 -6.45 -7.30 16.52
N ILE A 122 -5.54 -6.62 15.82
CA ILE A 122 -4.24 -7.19 15.46
C ILE A 122 -3.28 -6.99 16.63
N ALA A 123 -2.61 -8.07 17.06
CA ALA A 123 -1.50 -8.05 18.00
C ALA A 123 -0.23 -8.53 17.30
N GLU A 124 0.88 -7.86 17.57
CA GLU A 124 2.20 -8.18 17.03
C GLU A 124 3.20 -8.44 18.18
N GLY A 125 4.21 -9.25 17.92
CA GLY A 125 5.25 -9.57 18.86
C GLY A 125 6.57 -9.94 18.17
N PRO A 126 7.65 -10.12 18.92
CA PRO A 126 8.97 -10.42 18.39
C PRO A 126 9.04 -11.77 17.68
N GLU A 127 9.96 -11.90 16.71
CA GLU A 127 10.26 -13.18 16.05
C GLU A 127 11.30 -14.01 16.85
N ILE A 128 12.13 -13.33 17.64
CA ILE A 128 13.08 -13.94 18.57
C ILE A 128 12.43 -13.98 19.95
N GLU A 129 12.30 -15.17 20.50
CA GLU A 129 11.54 -15.44 21.72
C GLU A 129 12.32 -16.31 22.68
N ASP A 130 11.88 -16.34 23.93
CA ASP A 130 12.34 -17.28 24.93
C ASP A 130 11.48 -18.55 24.97
N ASP A 131 11.98 -19.59 25.67
CA ASP A 131 11.28 -20.85 25.84
C ASP A 131 9.92 -20.69 26.52
N TRP A 132 9.81 -19.77 27.48
CA TRP A 132 8.56 -19.55 28.21
C TRP A 132 7.40 -19.19 27.25
N HIS A 133 7.59 -18.19 26.41
CA HIS A 133 6.53 -17.71 25.52
C HIS A 133 6.23 -18.66 24.36
N VAL A 134 7.21 -19.49 23.94
CA VAL A 134 6.99 -20.41 22.81
C VAL A 134 6.47 -21.77 23.27
N PHE A 135 6.90 -22.26 24.45
CA PHE A 135 6.60 -23.61 24.85
C PHE A 135 5.99 -23.72 26.26
N SER A 136 6.69 -23.26 27.30
CA SER A 136 6.30 -23.55 28.66
C SER A 136 4.95 -22.99 29.08
N SER A 137 4.65 -21.72 28.72
CA SER A 137 3.35 -21.10 28.99
C SER A 137 2.20 -21.76 28.22
N LEU A 138 2.51 -22.40 27.10
CA LEU A 138 1.56 -23.06 26.19
C LEU A 138 1.40 -24.57 26.48
N ASN A 139 1.73 -24.98 27.69
CA ASN A 139 1.54 -26.36 28.19
C ASN A 139 2.35 -27.43 27.41
N PHE A 140 3.48 -27.07 26.79
CA PHE A 140 4.39 -28.03 26.18
C PHE A 140 5.24 -28.71 27.29
N ALA A 141 5.25 -30.04 27.32
CA ALA A 141 6.10 -30.79 28.21
C ALA A 141 7.61 -30.52 27.93
N GLU A 142 8.47 -30.70 28.95
CA GLU A 142 9.91 -30.45 28.80
C GLU A 142 10.56 -31.35 27.74
N ASP A 143 10.07 -32.57 27.58
CA ASP A 143 10.53 -33.59 26.64
C ASP A 143 9.74 -33.61 25.32
N HIS A 144 8.90 -32.59 25.05
CA HIS A 144 8.09 -32.55 23.84
C HIS A 144 8.96 -32.42 22.57
N PRO A 145 8.73 -33.24 21.52
CA PRO A 145 9.57 -33.26 20.31
C PRO A 145 9.72 -31.90 19.62
N ALA A 146 8.71 -31.03 19.69
CA ALA A 146 8.80 -29.68 19.11
C ALA A 146 9.90 -28.80 19.75
N ARG A 147 10.39 -29.14 20.93
CA ARG A 147 11.54 -28.48 21.57
C ARG A 147 12.89 -29.00 21.07
N ASP A 148 12.90 -30.03 20.21
CA ASP A 148 14.14 -30.58 19.67
C ASP A 148 14.78 -29.60 18.67
N MET A 149 16.11 -29.56 18.67
CA MET A 149 16.91 -28.79 17.70
C MET A 149 16.65 -29.21 16.23
N GLN A 150 16.07 -30.40 16.02
CA GLN A 150 15.68 -30.85 14.67
C GLN A 150 14.48 -30.06 14.12
N ASP A 151 13.62 -29.54 15.00
CA ASP A 151 12.39 -28.83 14.60
C ASP A 151 12.42 -27.31 14.87
N THR A 152 13.34 -26.86 15.75
CA THR A 152 13.43 -25.46 16.22
C THR A 152 14.81 -24.86 15.97
N PHE A 153 14.83 -23.60 15.51
CA PHE A 153 16.06 -22.81 15.39
C PHE A 153 16.38 -22.11 16.71
N PHE A 154 17.34 -22.62 17.47
CA PHE A 154 17.88 -21.97 18.67
C PHE A 154 18.96 -20.94 18.27
N ILE A 155 18.90 -19.76 18.89
CA ILE A 155 19.91 -18.71 18.78
C ILE A 155 20.92 -18.84 19.93
N GLN A 156 20.42 -19.19 21.11
CA GLN A 156 21.21 -19.34 22.32
C GLN A 156 20.61 -20.46 23.20
N HIS A 157 21.46 -21.15 23.94
CA HIS A 157 21.07 -22.03 25.03
C HIS A 157 21.53 -21.45 26.38
N GLN A 158 20.74 -21.69 27.42
CA GLN A 158 20.97 -21.26 28.82
C GLN A 158 21.12 -19.72 28.97
N PRO A 159 20.03 -18.91 28.91
CA PRO A 159 18.65 -19.34 28.67
C PRO A 159 18.37 -19.64 27.18
N ASP A 160 17.38 -20.48 26.93
CA ASP A 160 16.99 -20.83 25.58
C ASP A 160 16.29 -19.66 24.91
N ILE A 161 16.94 -19.13 23.87
CA ILE A 161 16.43 -18.11 22.97
C ILE A 161 16.35 -18.71 21.58
N LEU A 162 15.21 -18.54 20.93
CA LEU A 162 14.89 -19.24 19.68
C LEU A 162 14.07 -18.38 18.71
N LEU A 163 14.01 -18.80 17.46
CA LEU A 163 13.05 -18.26 16.50
C LEU A 163 11.69 -18.93 16.73
N ARG A 164 10.63 -18.14 16.92
CA ARG A 164 9.29 -18.66 17.22
C ARG A 164 8.81 -19.64 16.16
N THR A 165 8.27 -20.76 16.59
CA THR A 165 7.75 -21.85 15.73
C THR A 165 6.27 -21.65 15.36
N HIS A 166 5.60 -20.74 16.05
CA HIS A 166 4.20 -20.32 15.84
C HIS A 166 3.99 -18.90 16.39
N THR A 167 2.86 -18.29 16.09
CA THR A 167 2.53 -16.94 16.58
C THR A 167 1.80 -16.94 17.92
N SER A 168 1.59 -18.11 18.55
CA SER A 168 0.98 -18.26 19.88
C SER A 168 1.79 -17.55 20.98
N SER A 169 3.10 -17.35 20.78
CA SER A 169 3.93 -16.55 21.70
C SER A 169 3.39 -15.11 21.87
N VAL A 170 2.79 -14.54 20.83
CA VAL A 170 2.14 -13.23 20.91
C VAL A 170 0.86 -13.30 21.75
N GLN A 171 0.12 -14.41 21.66
CA GLN A 171 -1.07 -14.65 22.50
C GLN A 171 -0.69 -14.69 23.97
N THR A 172 0.37 -15.44 24.34
CA THR A 172 0.94 -15.48 25.70
C THR A 172 1.27 -14.07 26.20
N ARG A 173 2.00 -13.28 25.42
CA ARG A 173 2.37 -11.90 25.77
C ARG A 173 1.17 -10.97 25.98
N VAL A 174 0.08 -11.18 25.26
CA VAL A 174 -1.15 -10.41 25.46
C VAL A 174 -1.87 -10.87 26.71
N MET A 175 -1.99 -12.18 26.95
CA MET A 175 -2.61 -12.75 28.15
C MET A 175 -1.92 -12.32 29.44
N GLU A 176 -0.58 -12.20 29.44
CA GLU A 176 0.18 -11.71 30.60
C GLU A 176 -0.04 -10.23 30.91
N ARG A 177 -0.46 -9.43 29.92
CA ARG A 177 -0.60 -7.97 30.06
C ARG A 177 -2.02 -7.46 30.17
N GLN A 178 -2.98 -8.27 29.75
CA GLN A 178 -4.36 -7.86 29.62
C GLN A 178 -5.29 -8.91 30.21
N GLN A 179 -6.25 -8.48 31.02
CA GLN A 179 -7.33 -9.35 31.49
C GLN A 179 -8.43 -9.47 30.43
N PRO A 180 -9.18 -10.58 30.39
CA PRO A 180 -10.34 -10.72 29.51
C PRO A 180 -11.38 -9.58 29.66
N PRO A 181 -12.12 -9.22 28.59
CA PRO A 181 -12.19 -9.96 27.32
C PRO A 181 -10.98 -9.71 26.41
N ILE A 182 -10.43 -10.77 25.84
CA ILE A 182 -9.34 -10.72 24.86
C ILE A 182 -9.87 -11.23 23.51
N ARG A 183 -9.69 -10.45 22.45
CA ARG A 183 -10.10 -10.83 21.10
C ARG A 183 -9.08 -10.32 20.10
N ILE A 184 -8.12 -11.16 19.72
CA ILE A 184 -6.97 -10.79 18.91
C ILE A 184 -6.69 -11.77 17.79
N ILE A 185 -6.05 -11.28 16.73
CA ILE A 185 -5.34 -12.07 15.73
C ILE A 185 -3.86 -11.71 15.74
N CYS A 186 -3.02 -12.71 15.54
CA CYS A 186 -1.57 -12.61 15.58
C CYS A 186 -0.98 -13.02 14.21
N PRO A 187 -0.97 -12.12 13.20
CA PRO A 187 -0.32 -12.40 11.93
C PRO A 187 1.20 -12.26 12.08
N GLY A 188 1.96 -13.24 11.62
CA GLY A 188 3.41 -13.17 11.71
C GLY A 188 4.15 -14.25 10.97
N ARG A 189 5.46 -14.04 10.80
CA ARG A 189 6.39 -15.06 10.29
C ARG A 189 6.78 -16.00 11.41
N VAL A 190 6.94 -17.27 11.08
CA VAL A 190 7.34 -18.34 11.99
C VAL A 190 8.40 -19.20 11.31
N TYR A 191 9.14 -19.97 12.10
CA TYR A 191 10.33 -20.68 11.68
C TYR A 191 10.30 -22.12 12.15
N ARG A 192 10.65 -23.04 11.25
CA ARG A 192 10.81 -24.46 11.57
C ARG A 192 12.02 -25.00 10.85
N ASN A 193 12.82 -25.83 11.55
CA ASN A 193 14.03 -26.40 10.97
C ASN A 193 13.69 -27.58 10.03
N GLU A 194 12.98 -27.25 8.94
CA GLU A 194 12.55 -28.20 7.93
C GLU A 194 13.34 -28.03 6.63
N ALA A 195 13.58 -29.13 5.94
CA ALA A 195 14.20 -29.10 4.62
C ALA A 195 13.28 -28.41 3.59
N ILE A 196 13.84 -27.44 2.85
CA ILE A 196 13.09 -26.69 1.84
C ILE A 196 12.67 -27.63 0.69
N SER A 197 11.37 -27.63 0.39
CA SER A 197 10.76 -28.41 -0.66
C SER A 197 9.57 -27.65 -1.28
N TYR A 198 8.93 -28.26 -2.26
CA TYR A 198 7.72 -27.68 -2.84
C TYR A 198 6.52 -27.66 -1.85
N ARG A 199 6.62 -28.35 -0.68
CA ARG A 199 5.59 -28.44 0.35
C ARG A 199 5.96 -27.84 1.69
N ALA A 200 7.25 -27.62 1.96
CA ALA A 200 7.78 -27.15 3.23
C ALA A 200 8.85 -26.08 3.01
N HIS A 201 8.96 -25.15 3.93
CA HIS A 201 10.01 -24.14 3.95
C HIS A 201 10.45 -23.88 5.39
N CYS A 202 11.70 -23.46 5.57
CA CYS A 202 12.25 -23.16 6.90
C CYS A 202 11.62 -21.94 7.58
N PHE A 203 10.88 -21.14 6.86
CA PHE A 203 9.98 -20.12 7.40
C PHE A 203 8.68 -20.07 6.60
N PHE A 204 7.61 -19.66 7.25
CA PHE A 204 6.31 -19.41 6.62
C PHE A 204 5.52 -18.39 7.44
N HIS A 205 4.32 -18.04 7.03
CA HIS A 205 3.50 -17.06 7.72
C HIS A 205 2.24 -17.71 8.29
N GLN A 206 1.93 -17.35 9.53
CA GLN A 206 0.71 -17.77 10.19
C GLN A 206 -0.18 -16.56 10.52
N VAL A 207 -1.47 -16.82 10.63
CA VAL A 207 -2.42 -16.01 11.38
C VAL A 207 -3.02 -16.91 12.43
N GLU A 208 -2.88 -16.54 13.68
CA GLU A 208 -3.57 -17.18 14.78
C GLU A 208 -4.59 -16.24 15.38
N ALA A 209 -5.71 -16.76 15.86
CA ALA A 209 -6.70 -15.99 16.59
C ALA A 209 -6.91 -16.57 17.99
N LEU A 210 -7.12 -15.66 18.94
CA LEU A 210 -7.45 -15.98 20.33
C LEU A 210 -8.66 -15.15 20.77
N TYR A 211 -9.65 -15.84 21.33
CA TYR A 211 -10.77 -15.20 22.01
C TYR A 211 -10.95 -15.79 23.40
N ILE A 212 -10.92 -14.95 24.42
CA ILE A 212 -11.13 -15.31 25.83
C ILE A 212 -12.17 -14.38 26.42
N ASP A 213 -13.21 -14.97 27.01
CA ASP A 213 -14.28 -14.25 27.72
C ASP A 213 -14.96 -15.22 28.69
N LYS A 214 -16.01 -14.76 29.37
CA LYS A 214 -16.87 -15.66 30.16
C LYS A 214 -17.75 -16.50 29.23
N ASP A 215 -17.98 -17.75 29.63
CA ASP A 215 -18.90 -18.68 28.97
C ASP A 215 -18.63 -18.94 27.46
N VAL A 216 -17.39 -18.79 27.02
CA VAL A 216 -16.99 -19.09 25.62
C VAL A 216 -17.03 -20.61 25.41
N SER A 217 -17.66 -21.03 24.31
CA SER A 217 -17.92 -22.43 24.02
C SER A 217 -17.32 -22.89 22.70
N PHE A 218 -17.22 -24.20 22.51
CA PHE A 218 -16.85 -24.82 21.23
C PHE A 218 -17.84 -24.50 20.10
N ALA A 219 -19.10 -24.19 20.43
CA ALA A 219 -20.11 -23.73 19.47
C ALA A 219 -19.75 -22.36 18.90
N ASP A 220 -19.23 -21.44 19.72
CA ASP A 220 -18.77 -20.12 19.28
C ASP A 220 -17.58 -20.26 18.33
N LEU A 221 -16.60 -21.10 18.65
CA LEU A 221 -15.50 -21.44 17.77
C LEU A 221 -16.03 -21.96 16.41
N LYS A 222 -16.96 -22.90 16.42
CA LYS A 222 -17.52 -23.48 15.19
C LYS A 222 -18.24 -22.44 14.32
N GLN A 223 -18.94 -21.48 14.92
CA GLN A 223 -19.59 -20.38 14.19
C GLN A 223 -18.57 -19.46 13.51
N VAL A 224 -17.51 -19.07 14.22
CA VAL A 224 -16.43 -18.24 13.68
C VAL A 224 -15.73 -18.96 12.53
N LEU A 225 -15.43 -20.24 12.69
CA LEU A 225 -14.81 -21.06 11.64
C LEU A 225 -15.69 -21.17 10.39
N LEU A 226 -16.99 -21.36 10.56
CA LEU A 226 -17.92 -21.43 9.44
C LEU A 226 -18.03 -20.09 8.72
N TYR A 227 -18.15 -19.00 9.46
CA TYR A 227 -18.15 -17.65 8.90
C TYR A 227 -16.88 -17.38 8.12
N PHE A 228 -15.71 -17.61 8.72
CA PHE A 228 -14.42 -17.45 8.08
C PHE A 228 -14.30 -18.26 6.77
N ALA A 229 -14.71 -19.54 6.80
CA ALA A 229 -14.63 -20.40 5.62
C ALA A 229 -15.51 -19.89 4.47
N LYS A 230 -16.72 -19.43 4.77
CA LYS A 230 -17.65 -18.89 3.77
C LYS A 230 -17.17 -17.57 3.17
N GLU A 231 -16.71 -16.65 4.01
CA GLU A 231 -16.18 -15.36 3.56
C GLU A 231 -14.95 -15.51 2.66
N LEU A 232 -14.04 -16.45 2.99
CA LEU A 232 -12.78 -16.60 2.26
C LEU A 232 -12.90 -17.49 1.00
N PHE A 233 -13.76 -18.51 1.03
CA PHE A 233 -13.85 -19.53 -0.03
C PHE A 233 -15.22 -19.59 -0.72
N GLY A 234 -16.18 -18.81 -0.26
CA GLY A 234 -17.51 -18.70 -0.83
C GLY A 234 -18.61 -19.42 -0.02
N GLU A 235 -19.86 -19.00 -0.22
CA GLU A 235 -21.04 -19.40 0.57
C GLU A 235 -21.33 -20.91 0.57
N ASP A 236 -20.98 -21.63 -0.49
CA ASP A 236 -21.19 -23.07 -0.62
C ASP A 236 -20.15 -23.90 0.15
N THR A 237 -19.17 -23.25 0.80
CA THR A 237 -18.09 -23.93 1.52
C THR A 237 -18.64 -24.64 2.75
N LYS A 238 -18.36 -25.94 2.83
CA LYS A 238 -18.66 -26.76 4.01
C LYS A 238 -17.42 -26.97 4.83
N ILE A 239 -17.58 -26.99 6.15
CA ILE A 239 -16.51 -27.31 7.10
C ILE A 239 -16.70 -28.68 7.71
N ARG A 240 -15.60 -29.32 8.08
CA ARG A 240 -15.56 -30.56 8.87
C ARG A 240 -14.48 -30.40 9.93
N LEU A 241 -14.82 -30.66 11.17
CA LEU A 241 -13.88 -30.72 12.29
C LEU A 241 -13.51 -32.17 12.55
N ARG A 242 -12.23 -32.45 12.61
CA ARG A 242 -11.68 -33.75 12.98
C ARG A 242 -10.96 -33.61 14.32
N PRO A 243 -11.20 -34.52 15.31
CA PRO A 243 -10.43 -34.51 16.55
C PRO A 243 -8.92 -34.55 16.28
N SER A 244 -8.18 -33.75 17.00
CA SER A 244 -6.72 -33.68 16.98
C SER A 244 -6.18 -33.42 18.38
N TYR A 245 -4.88 -33.31 18.51
CA TYR A 245 -4.24 -32.99 19.77
C TYR A 245 -3.26 -31.83 19.57
N PHE A 246 -3.37 -30.83 20.44
CA PHE A 246 -2.39 -29.77 20.60
C PHE A 246 -2.18 -29.50 22.08
N PRO A 247 -0.94 -29.30 22.58
CA PRO A 247 -0.67 -29.12 24.01
C PRO A 247 -1.44 -27.97 24.67
N PHE A 248 -1.74 -26.94 23.88
CA PHE A 248 -2.35 -25.67 24.31
C PHE A 248 -3.87 -25.59 24.14
N THR A 249 -4.53 -26.64 23.64
CA THR A 249 -5.99 -26.66 23.48
C THR A 249 -6.58 -28.04 23.85
N GLU A 250 -7.76 -28.03 24.53
CA GLU A 250 -8.55 -29.20 24.86
C GLU A 250 -10.04 -28.82 24.99
N PRO A 251 -10.96 -29.38 24.16
CA PRO A 251 -10.71 -30.27 23.02
C PRO A 251 -10.07 -29.56 21.81
N SER A 252 -9.25 -30.31 21.10
CA SER A 252 -8.57 -29.84 19.88
C SER A 252 -9.19 -30.44 18.63
N ALA A 253 -9.13 -29.70 17.52
CA ALA A 253 -9.59 -30.17 16.22
C ALA A 253 -8.76 -29.58 15.09
N GLU A 254 -8.69 -30.31 13.99
CA GLU A 254 -8.30 -29.80 12.67
C GLU A 254 -9.51 -29.50 11.85
N MET A 255 -9.53 -28.34 11.18
CA MET A 255 -10.63 -27.96 10.29
C MET A 255 -10.27 -28.22 8.84
N ASP A 256 -11.12 -29.02 8.20
CA ASP A 256 -11.11 -29.22 6.75
C ASP A 256 -12.25 -28.41 6.12
N ILE A 257 -12.01 -27.91 4.89
CA ILE A 257 -13.04 -27.36 4.02
C ILE A 257 -13.34 -28.33 2.86
N SER A 258 -14.56 -28.26 2.32
CA SER A 258 -14.86 -28.93 1.05
C SER A 258 -13.94 -28.38 -0.05
N CYS A 259 -13.30 -29.27 -0.80
CA CYS A 259 -12.34 -28.88 -1.83
C CYS A 259 -13.01 -28.00 -2.89
N ASN A 260 -12.65 -26.74 -2.96
CA ASN A 260 -13.19 -25.76 -3.91
C ASN A 260 -12.76 -26.00 -5.36
N ILE A 261 -11.72 -26.82 -5.58
CA ILE A 261 -11.23 -27.17 -6.93
C ILE A 261 -12.13 -28.21 -7.59
N CYS A 262 -12.61 -29.20 -6.84
CA CYS A 262 -13.46 -30.28 -7.37
C CYS A 262 -14.89 -30.26 -6.83
N GLY A 263 -15.26 -29.24 -6.05
CA GLY A 263 -16.59 -29.17 -5.42
C GLY A 263 -16.88 -30.37 -4.47
N GLY A 264 -15.86 -30.88 -3.79
CA GLY A 264 -15.97 -32.00 -2.86
C GLY A 264 -16.01 -33.39 -3.51
N LYS A 265 -15.91 -33.51 -4.85
CA LYS A 265 -15.97 -34.78 -5.58
C LYS A 265 -14.73 -35.66 -5.48
N GLY A 266 -13.62 -35.08 -5.06
CA GLY A 266 -12.31 -35.74 -5.05
C GLY A 266 -11.46 -35.41 -6.28
N CYS A 267 -10.21 -34.97 -6.10
CA CYS A 267 -9.25 -34.70 -7.17
C CYS A 267 -7.81 -34.94 -6.64
N PRO A 268 -6.80 -34.94 -7.51
CA PRO A 268 -5.41 -35.13 -7.06
C PRO A 268 -4.94 -34.12 -6.01
N PHE A 269 -5.46 -32.90 -6.03
CA PHE A 269 -5.12 -31.86 -5.05
C PHE A 269 -5.58 -32.23 -3.63
N CYS A 270 -6.84 -32.64 -3.47
CA CYS A 270 -7.36 -33.11 -2.19
C CYS A 270 -7.10 -34.60 -1.93
N LYS A 271 -6.19 -35.23 -2.69
CA LYS A 271 -5.87 -36.66 -2.59
C LYS A 271 -7.13 -37.56 -2.68
N HIS A 272 -8.07 -37.17 -3.55
CA HIS A 272 -9.37 -37.82 -3.79
C HIS A 272 -10.32 -37.88 -2.59
N THR A 273 -10.01 -37.17 -1.47
CA THR A 273 -10.86 -37.15 -0.28
C THR A 273 -12.07 -36.22 -0.39
N GLY A 274 -12.02 -35.22 -1.28
CA GLY A 274 -13.00 -34.14 -1.35
C GLY A 274 -12.82 -33.05 -0.28
N TRP A 275 -11.85 -33.19 0.62
CA TRP A 275 -11.60 -32.31 1.74
C TRP A 275 -10.16 -31.80 1.77
N VAL A 276 -9.95 -30.58 2.26
CA VAL A 276 -8.63 -29.97 2.42
C VAL A 276 -8.53 -29.35 3.81
N GLU A 277 -7.59 -29.81 4.58
CA GLU A 277 -7.25 -29.21 5.88
C GLU A 277 -6.67 -27.82 5.67
N ILE A 278 -7.14 -26.85 6.47
CA ILE A 278 -6.69 -25.47 6.37
C ILE A 278 -6.15 -24.87 7.67
N LEU A 279 -6.58 -25.38 8.83
CA LEU A 279 -6.16 -24.86 10.13
C LEU A 279 -6.33 -25.87 11.28
N GLY A 280 -5.61 -25.65 12.36
CA GLY A 280 -5.84 -26.26 13.67
C GLY A 280 -6.60 -25.30 14.59
N CYS A 281 -7.40 -25.83 15.50
CA CYS A 281 -8.21 -25.05 16.43
C CYS A 281 -8.55 -25.85 17.70
N GLY A 282 -9.06 -25.18 18.72
CA GLY A 282 -9.55 -25.82 19.93
C GLY A 282 -9.96 -24.83 21.00
N MET A 283 -10.50 -25.34 22.11
CA MET A 283 -10.68 -24.55 23.33
C MET A 283 -9.33 -24.41 24.02
N VAL A 284 -9.04 -23.21 24.52
CA VAL A 284 -7.77 -22.96 25.23
C VAL A 284 -7.71 -23.84 26.46
N ASP A 285 -6.58 -24.54 26.64
CA ASP A 285 -6.36 -25.39 27.81
C ASP A 285 -6.36 -24.53 29.08
N PRO A 286 -7.06 -24.96 30.17
CA PRO A 286 -7.06 -24.25 31.44
C PRO A 286 -5.67 -23.93 31.98
N ASN A 287 -4.72 -24.84 31.81
CA ASN A 287 -3.33 -24.62 32.28
C ASN A 287 -2.68 -23.42 31.54
N VAL A 288 -3.01 -23.20 30.25
CA VAL A 288 -2.48 -22.06 29.51
C VAL A 288 -3.03 -20.74 30.06
N LEU A 289 -4.33 -20.69 30.43
CA LEU A 289 -4.92 -19.53 31.07
C LEU A 289 -4.26 -19.25 32.42
N ASP A 290 -4.13 -20.26 33.26
CA ASP A 290 -3.56 -20.14 34.59
C ASP A 290 -2.07 -19.76 34.53
N ASN A 291 -1.29 -20.33 33.60
CA ASN A 291 0.11 -19.95 33.36
C ASN A 291 0.27 -18.47 32.99
N CYS A 292 -0.71 -17.91 32.33
CA CYS A 292 -0.72 -16.50 31.93
C CYS A 292 -1.43 -15.57 32.95
N GLY A 293 -1.85 -16.08 34.12
CA GLY A 293 -2.49 -15.31 35.18
C GLY A 293 -3.95 -14.98 34.94
N ILE A 294 -4.64 -15.74 34.09
CA ILE A 294 -6.08 -15.67 33.84
C ILE A 294 -6.79 -16.80 34.56
N ASP A 295 -7.78 -16.49 35.40
CA ASP A 295 -8.55 -17.46 36.17
C ASP A 295 -9.37 -18.40 35.26
N SER A 296 -8.91 -19.62 35.06
CA SER A 296 -9.53 -20.65 34.22
C SER A 296 -10.88 -21.15 34.72
N THR A 297 -11.24 -20.85 35.98
CA THR A 297 -12.56 -21.20 36.53
C THR A 297 -13.64 -20.18 36.14
N THR A 298 -13.24 -18.96 35.80
CA THR A 298 -14.13 -17.84 35.42
C THR A 298 -14.16 -17.63 33.93
N TYR A 299 -13.05 -17.83 33.27
CA TYR A 299 -12.89 -17.53 31.84
C TYR A 299 -12.61 -18.80 31.03
N SER A 300 -13.12 -18.82 29.84
CA SER A 300 -12.83 -19.82 28.82
C SER A 300 -12.51 -19.15 27.51
N GLY A 301 -11.93 -19.88 26.57
CA GLY A 301 -11.59 -19.28 25.28
C GLY A 301 -11.37 -20.33 24.20
N TYR A 302 -11.24 -19.87 22.98
CA TYR A 302 -10.82 -20.68 21.87
C TYR A 302 -9.66 -20.03 21.12
N ALA A 303 -8.84 -20.89 20.51
CA ALA A 303 -7.76 -20.51 19.63
C ALA A 303 -7.86 -21.25 18.29
N LEU A 304 -7.34 -20.64 17.25
CA LEU A 304 -7.17 -21.24 15.94
C LEU A 304 -5.91 -20.71 15.26
N GLY A 305 -5.29 -21.53 14.40
CA GLY A 305 -4.06 -21.16 13.70
C GLY A 305 -4.00 -21.70 12.29
N MET A 306 -3.67 -20.83 11.33
CA MET A 306 -3.62 -21.16 9.90
C MET A 306 -2.33 -20.68 9.24
N GLY A 307 -1.79 -21.49 8.32
CA GLY A 307 -0.67 -21.10 7.45
C GLY A 307 -1.16 -20.33 6.24
N ILE A 308 -0.65 -19.09 6.04
CA ILE A 308 -1.07 -18.21 4.94
C ILE A 308 -0.71 -18.82 3.59
N GLU A 309 0.48 -19.44 3.48
CA GLU A 309 0.95 -20.09 2.25
C GLU A 309 -0.01 -21.20 1.80
N ARG A 310 -0.48 -22.03 2.75
CA ARG A 310 -1.41 -23.12 2.44
C ARG A 310 -2.74 -22.59 1.93
N ILE A 311 -3.28 -21.56 2.53
CA ILE A 311 -4.50 -20.87 2.09
C ILE A 311 -4.29 -20.23 0.72
N THR A 312 -3.15 -19.56 0.51
CA THR A 312 -2.79 -18.92 -0.76
C THR A 312 -2.64 -19.95 -1.88
N ASN A 313 -1.98 -21.08 -1.59
CA ASN A 313 -1.89 -22.20 -2.54
C ASN A 313 -3.26 -22.71 -2.98
N LEU A 314 -4.19 -22.86 -2.02
CA LEU A 314 -5.55 -23.31 -2.30
C LEU A 314 -6.34 -22.29 -3.13
N LYS A 315 -6.25 -21.00 -2.75
CA LYS A 315 -6.99 -19.91 -3.42
C LYS A 315 -6.52 -19.68 -4.86
N TYR A 316 -5.22 -19.63 -5.08
CA TYR A 316 -4.61 -19.35 -6.39
C TYR A 316 -4.09 -20.58 -7.13
N ARG A 317 -4.32 -21.79 -6.59
CA ARG A 317 -3.90 -23.07 -7.19
C ARG A 317 -2.41 -23.17 -7.44
N ILE A 318 -1.59 -22.58 -6.55
CA ILE A 318 -0.15 -22.61 -6.59
C ILE A 318 0.33 -23.97 -6.07
N LYS A 319 1.25 -24.60 -6.79
CA LYS A 319 1.69 -25.98 -6.48
C LYS A 319 3.03 -26.08 -5.79
N ASP A 320 3.78 -24.98 -5.76
CA ASP A 320 5.14 -24.92 -5.23
C ASP A 320 5.28 -23.75 -4.26
N LEU A 321 5.55 -24.05 -3.01
CA LEU A 321 5.65 -23.10 -1.92
C LEU A 321 6.87 -22.17 -2.05
N ARG A 322 7.94 -22.65 -2.73
CA ARG A 322 9.18 -21.90 -2.95
C ARG A 322 8.98 -20.62 -3.75
N LEU A 323 7.98 -20.60 -4.64
CA LEU A 323 7.64 -19.43 -5.46
C LEU A 323 7.33 -18.18 -4.61
N PHE A 324 6.90 -18.36 -3.38
CA PHE A 324 6.63 -17.22 -2.47
C PHE A 324 7.90 -16.57 -1.93
N SER A 325 9.03 -17.24 -1.96
CA SER A 325 10.31 -16.76 -1.41
C SER A 325 11.36 -16.44 -2.46
N GLU A 326 11.22 -16.96 -3.69
CA GLU A 326 12.20 -16.82 -4.78
C GLU A 326 12.19 -15.44 -5.45
N ASN A 327 11.20 -14.60 -5.19
CA ASN A 327 11.06 -13.27 -5.79
C ASN A 327 11.07 -13.26 -7.34
N ASP A 328 10.54 -14.32 -7.97
CA ASP A 328 10.45 -14.43 -9.42
C ASP A 328 9.45 -13.39 -9.98
N LYS A 329 9.94 -12.43 -10.75
CA LYS A 329 9.12 -11.37 -11.35
C LYS A 329 7.98 -11.92 -12.21
N ARG A 330 8.20 -13.03 -12.94
CA ARG A 330 7.18 -13.67 -13.79
C ARG A 330 6.02 -14.23 -12.94
N PHE A 331 6.34 -14.77 -11.77
CA PHE A 331 5.34 -15.22 -10.81
C PHE A 331 4.55 -14.04 -10.24
N LEU A 332 5.24 -13.02 -9.76
CA LEU A 332 4.61 -11.85 -9.15
C LEU A 332 3.71 -11.07 -10.13
N GLN A 333 4.13 -10.95 -11.40
CA GLN A 333 3.34 -10.25 -12.43
C GLN A 333 1.97 -10.88 -12.69
N GLN A 334 1.75 -12.15 -12.34
CA GLN A 334 0.44 -12.81 -12.49
C GLN A 334 -0.62 -12.23 -11.53
N PHE A 335 -0.22 -11.47 -10.51
CA PHE A 335 -1.09 -10.88 -9.50
C PHE A 335 -1.40 -9.40 -9.71
N GLN A 336 -1.12 -8.83 -10.90
CA GLN A 336 -1.37 -7.39 -11.18
C GLN A 336 -2.83 -6.99 -11.01
N ALA A 337 -3.77 -7.88 -11.31
CA ALA A 337 -5.20 -7.64 -11.19
C ALA A 337 -5.79 -8.17 -9.86
N ALA A 338 -4.99 -8.76 -8.98
CA ALA A 338 -5.46 -9.26 -7.70
C ALA A 338 -5.49 -8.11 -6.66
N HIS A 339 -6.66 -7.88 -6.08
CA HIS A 339 -6.94 -6.80 -5.12
C HIS A 339 -7.23 -7.37 -3.74
#